data_b90173c2a08ebc9cec433df83fd733e5
#
_entry.id   b90173c2a08ebc9cec433df83fd733e5
#
_cell.length_a   1.000
_cell.length_b   1.000
_cell.length_c   1.000
_cell.angle_alpha   90.00
_cell.angle_beta   90.00
_cell.angle_gamma   90.00
#
_symmetry.space_group_name_H-M   'P 1'
#
loop_
_entity.id
_entity.type
_entity.pdbx_description
1 polymer ?
#
loop_
_entity_poly.entity_id
_entity_poly.type
_entity_poly.pdbx_seq_one_letter_code
_entity_poly.pdbx_strand_id
1 'polypeptide(L)'
;MLKAVLFDMDGVLVDSEPEYRRIEKVLFRRVGIKQNEEDVKRNTGKGVLDMWNEAKERYGFDEDPLLLMKEEARMISEYYRSDRLKPIKPALKLLKSCAQGGLKTALATSSHEKNAKIIIEKLGISGCLDAVAAGDMVERTKPSPDIFLLAAKLLNVSPDECVVIEDAINGIRAAKAAGMKAVGFKAPGSPQDLSSADIVVDSLGKINIDTLRALF
;
A
#
# COMPACT_ATOMS: atom_id res chain seq x y z
N MET A 1 -14.97 4.43 -19.37
CA MET A 1 -14.79 2.95 -19.59
C MET A 1 -13.48 2.51 -18.97
N LEU A 2 -13.42 1.41 -18.22
CA LEU A 2 -12.21 0.88 -17.57
C LEU A 2 -11.12 0.52 -18.59
N LYS A 3 -9.93 1.09 -18.42
CA LYS A 3 -8.73 0.79 -19.21
C LYS A 3 -7.55 0.27 -18.38
N ALA A 4 -7.47 0.68 -17.09
CA ALA A 4 -6.35 0.29 -16.24
C ALA A 4 -6.77 -0.06 -14.81
N VAL A 5 -6.00 -0.98 -14.20
CA VAL A 5 -6.12 -1.37 -12.78
C VAL A 5 -4.77 -1.11 -12.10
N LEU A 6 -4.79 -0.26 -11.07
CA LEU A 6 -3.63 0.08 -10.28
C LEU A 6 -3.71 -0.66 -8.93
N PHE A 7 -2.67 -1.40 -8.61
CA PHE A 7 -2.60 -2.17 -7.37
C PHE A 7 -1.65 -1.49 -6.38
N ASP A 8 -2.10 -1.30 -5.15
CA ASP A 8 -1.14 -1.09 -4.07
C ASP A 8 -0.35 -2.36 -3.80
N MET A 9 0.75 -2.24 -3.07
CA MET A 9 1.66 -3.34 -2.75
C MET A 9 1.37 -3.94 -1.38
N ASP A 10 1.54 -3.11 -0.35
CA ASP A 10 1.48 -3.52 1.05
C ASP A 10 0.03 -3.64 1.51
N GLY A 11 -0.34 -4.80 2.07
CA GLY A 11 -1.74 -5.08 2.40
C GLY A 11 -2.63 -5.46 1.20
N VAL A 12 -2.14 -5.33 -0.05
CA VAL A 12 -2.88 -5.71 -1.27
C VAL A 12 -2.22 -6.89 -1.99
N LEU A 13 -0.98 -6.76 -2.46
CA LEU A 13 -0.26 -7.87 -3.11
C LEU A 13 0.48 -8.75 -2.10
N VAL A 14 0.93 -8.15 -1.00
CA VAL A 14 1.64 -8.83 0.10
C VAL A 14 1.00 -8.50 1.44
N ASP A 15 0.86 -9.53 2.30
CA ASP A 15 0.39 -9.41 3.68
C ASP A 15 1.57 -8.94 4.57
N SER A 16 1.90 -7.65 4.50
CA SER A 16 3.03 -7.05 5.21
C SER A 16 2.64 -6.43 6.57
N GLU A 17 1.37 -6.14 6.80
CA GLU A 17 0.85 -5.51 8.02
C GLU A 17 1.30 -6.19 9.33
N PRO A 18 1.24 -7.54 9.47
CA PRO A 18 1.69 -8.20 10.69
C PRO A 18 3.17 -7.97 10.99
N GLU A 19 4.00 -7.88 9.93
CA GLU A 19 5.44 -7.65 10.08
C GLU A 19 5.73 -6.19 10.41
N TYR A 20 5.02 -5.23 9.82
CA TYR A 20 5.12 -3.81 10.17
C TYR A 20 4.83 -3.60 11.65
N ARG A 21 3.73 -4.13 12.16
CA ARG A 21 3.39 -4.08 13.58
C ARG A 21 4.46 -4.74 14.46
N ARG A 22 5.07 -5.83 14.00
CA ARG A 22 6.17 -6.50 14.71
C ARG A 22 7.39 -5.59 14.78
N ILE A 23 7.77 -4.97 13.66
CA ILE A 23 8.92 -4.07 13.57
C ILE A 23 8.71 -2.84 14.46
N GLU A 24 7.56 -2.17 14.35
CA GLU A 24 7.21 -1.06 15.22
C GLU A 24 7.34 -1.45 16.70
N LYS A 25 6.75 -2.57 17.09
CA LYS A 25 6.80 -3.05 18.48
C LYS A 25 8.22 -3.31 18.96
N VAL A 26 9.11 -3.78 18.09
CA VAL A 26 10.54 -3.97 18.42
C VAL A 26 11.20 -2.63 18.65
N LEU A 27 10.99 -1.65 17.76
CA LEU A 27 11.61 -0.33 17.85
C LEU A 27 11.07 0.48 19.05
N PHE A 28 9.76 0.44 19.32
CA PHE A 28 9.18 1.06 20.51
C PHE A 28 9.77 0.47 21.81
N ARG A 29 9.94 -0.84 21.88
CA ARG A 29 10.59 -1.49 23.03
C ARG A 29 12.05 -1.08 23.19
N ARG A 30 12.78 -0.88 22.09
CA ARG A 30 14.17 -0.44 22.08
C ARG A 30 14.32 0.92 22.76
N VAL A 31 13.37 1.84 22.56
CA VAL A 31 13.32 3.14 23.22
C VAL A 31 12.60 3.12 24.58
N GLY A 32 12.38 1.92 25.15
CA GLY A 32 11.80 1.75 26.49
C GLY A 32 10.28 1.86 26.57
N ILE A 33 9.58 1.90 25.42
CA ILE A 33 8.12 2.09 25.37
C ILE A 33 7.43 0.76 25.11
N LYS A 34 6.38 0.49 25.90
CA LYS A 34 5.44 -0.60 25.65
C LYS A 34 4.16 -0.01 25.06
N GLN A 35 4.01 -0.12 23.73
CA GLN A 35 2.79 0.31 23.05
C GLN A 35 1.54 -0.39 23.59
N ASN A 36 0.46 0.36 23.72
CA ASN A 36 -0.88 -0.13 23.98
C ASN A 36 -1.75 -0.03 22.72
N GLU A 37 -3.01 -0.48 22.81
CA GLU A 37 -3.94 -0.46 21.66
C GLU A 37 -4.28 0.97 21.19
N GLU A 38 -4.27 1.94 22.09
CA GLU A 38 -4.53 3.34 21.76
C GLU A 38 -3.38 3.92 20.93
N ASP A 39 -2.14 3.59 21.26
CA ASP A 39 -0.95 3.97 20.49
C ASP A 39 -1.02 3.41 19.06
N VAL A 40 -1.39 2.14 18.93
CA VAL A 40 -1.54 1.50 17.61
C VAL A 40 -2.61 2.20 16.77
N LYS A 41 -3.79 2.47 17.35
CA LYS A 41 -4.86 3.19 16.65
C LYS A 41 -4.44 4.60 16.23
N ARG A 42 -3.72 5.30 17.09
CA ARG A 42 -3.23 6.66 16.84
C ARG A 42 -2.20 6.70 15.70
N ASN A 43 -1.35 5.70 15.60
CA ASN A 43 -0.31 5.60 14.59
C ASN A 43 -0.86 5.18 13.21
N THR A 44 -2.03 4.54 13.19
CA THR A 44 -2.62 4.05 11.94
C THR A 44 -2.84 5.19 10.95
N GLY A 45 -2.26 5.06 9.76
CA GLY A 45 -2.39 6.03 8.66
C GLY A 45 -1.48 7.24 8.75
N LYS A 46 -0.59 7.34 9.76
CA LYS A 46 0.43 8.41 9.83
C LYS A 46 1.66 8.09 8.99
N GLY A 47 2.36 9.15 8.57
CA GLY A 47 3.72 9.00 8.05
C GLY A 47 4.66 8.50 9.16
N VAL A 48 5.63 7.66 8.79
CA VAL A 48 6.54 7.02 9.76
C VAL A 48 7.32 8.06 10.59
N LEU A 49 7.83 9.12 9.93
CA LEU A 49 8.57 10.16 10.65
C LEU A 49 7.67 10.96 11.61
N ASP A 50 6.44 11.28 11.18
CA ASP A 50 5.48 11.99 12.04
C ASP A 50 5.10 11.15 13.25
N MET A 51 4.92 9.85 13.06
CA MET A 51 4.67 8.89 14.13
C MET A 51 5.80 8.91 15.16
N TRP A 52 7.07 8.83 14.72
CA TRP A 52 8.22 8.84 15.63
C TRP A 52 8.43 10.19 16.31
N ASN A 53 8.18 11.32 15.62
CA ASN A 53 8.23 12.65 16.22
C ASN A 53 7.19 12.79 17.35
N GLU A 54 5.93 12.43 17.07
CA GLU A 54 4.85 12.49 18.07
C GLU A 54 5.11 11.53 19.25
N ALA A 55 5.65 10.33 18.98
CA ALA A 55 6.04 9.40 20.01
C ALA A 55 7.14 10.00 20.92
N LYS A 56 8.14 10.69 20.33
CA LYS A 56 9.19 11.37 21.10
C LYS A 56 8.65 12.50 21.97
N GLU A 57 7.76 13.32 21.44
CA GLU A 57 7.10 14.39 22.21
C GLU A 57 6.30 13.84 23.39
N ARG A 58 5.65 12.70 23.20
CA ARG A 58 4.81 12.08 24.24
C ARG A 58 5.58 11.35 25.32
N TYR A 59 6.59 10.59 24.92
CA TYR A 59 7.26 9.63 25.81
C TYR A 59 8.65 10.08 26.26
N GLY A 60 9.22 11.11 25.62
CA GLY A 60 10.48 11.75 26.06
C GLY A 60 11.72 10.88 25.91
N PHE A 61 11.79 9.96 24.94
CA PHE A 61 12.99 9.16 24.69
C PHE A 61 14.10 9.96 23.98
N ASP A 62 15.36 9.56 24.15
CA ASP A 62 16.52 10.32 23.64
C ASP A 62 16.79 10.09 22.14
N GLU A 63 16.44 8.91 21.60
CA GLU A 63 16.78 8.51 20.23
C GLU A 63 16.19 9.45 19.16
N ASP A 64 16.93 9.69 18.09
CA ASP A 64 16.48 10.54 16.99
C ASP A 64 15.37 9.83 16.17
N PRO A 65 14.17 10.43 16.02
CA PRO A 65 13.09 9.91 15.18
C PRO A 65 13.53 9.54 13.75
N LEU A 66 14.44 10.32 13.15
CA LEU A 66 14.95 10.04 11.82
C LEU A 66 15.78 8.74 11.79
N LEU A 67 16.53 8.43 12.83
CA LEU A 67 17.28 7.18 12.93
C LEU A 67 16.34 5.98 13.10
N LEU A 68 15.29 6.12 13.91
CA LEU A 68 14.25 5.08 14.06
C LEU A 68 13.52 4.82 12.75
N MET A 69 13.14 5.85 12.00
CA MET A 69 12.53 5.71 10.67
C MET A 69 13.47 4.97 9.69
N LYS A 70 14.76 5.31 9.68
CA LYS A 70 15.75 4.64 8.82
C LYS A 70 15.92 3.17 9.19
N GLU A 71 15.94 2.86 10.47
CA GLU A 71 16.06 1.50 10.97
C GLU A 71 14.81 0.67 10.64
N GLU A 72 13.61 1.27 10.78
CA GLU A 72 12.35 0.66 10.37
C GLU A 72 12.37 0.31 8.86
N ALA A 73 12.75 1.27 8.02
CA ALA A 73 12.88 1.06 6.58
C ALA A 73 13.88 -0.04 6.22
N ARG A 74 14.99 -0.16 6.98
CA ARG A 74 15.97 -1.24 6.84
C ARG A 74 15.36 -2.60 7.17
N MET A 75 14.69 -2.71 8.32
CA MET A 75 14.03 -3.95 8.76
C MET A 75 12.93 -4.38 7.80
N ILE A 76 12.14 -3.45 7.27
CA ILE A 76 11.12 -3.72 6.24
C ILE A 76 11.79 -4.25 4.96
N SER A 77 12.87 -3.62 4.51
CA SER A 77 13.60 -4.08 3.31
C SER A 77 14.19 -5.49 3.50
N GLU A 78 14.64 -5.84 4.71
CA GLU A 78 15.09 -7.19 5.06
C GLU A 78 13.94 -8.21 5.05
N TYR A 79 12.77 -7.81 5.57
CA TYR A 79 11.58 -8.64 5.51
C TYR A 79 11.18 -8.97 4.07
N TYR A 80 11.18 -8.00 3.18
CA TYR A 80 10.83 -8.24 1.77
C TYR A 80 11.78 -9.24 1.09
N ARG A 81 13.06 -9.29 1.50
CA ARG A 81 14.03 -10.29 1.01
C ARG A 81 13.86 -11.66 1.64
N SER A 82 13.23 -11.74 2.80
CA SER A 82 13.12 -12.98 3.57
C SER A 82 12.06 -13.93 3.00
N ASP A 83 12.17 -15.22 3.35
CA ASP A 83 11.16 -16.23 2.99
C ASP A 83 9.86 -16.12 3.81
N ARG A 84 9.79 -15.16 4.74
CA ARG A 84 8.59 -14.87 5.54
C ARG A 84 7.55 -14.04 4.78
N LEU A 85 7.91 -13.48 3.62
CA LEU A 85 7.00 -12.71 2.78
C LEU A 85 5.78 -13.56 2.40
N LYS A 86 4.58 -13.04 2.69
CA LYS A 86 3.33 -13.74 2.41
C LYS A 86 2.57 -13.05 1.27
N PRO A 87 2.43 -13.68 0.10
CA PRO A 87 1.62 -13.14 -0.98
C PRO A 87 0.11 -13.26 -0.68
N ILE A 88 -0.64 -12.25 -1.07
CA ILE A 88 -2.11 -12.29 -1.07
C ILE A 88 -2.56 -12.92 -2.39
N LYS A 89 -2.69 -14.25 -2.38
CA LYS A 89 -2.97 -15.06 -3.58
C LYS A 89 -4.18 -14.57 -4.40
N PRO A 90 -5.32 -14.16 -3.79
CA PRO A 90 -6.45 -13.62 -4.56
C PRO A 90 -6.10 -12.35 -5.34
N ALA A 91 -5.28 -11.45 -4.77
CA ALA A 91 -4.81 -10.25 -5.46
C ALA A 91 -3.94 -10.57 -6.67
N LEU A 92 -3.01 -11.53 -6.50
CA LEU A 92 -2.16 -11.98 -7.61
C LEU A 92 -2.97 -12.63 -8.74
N LYS A 93 -4.03 -13.37 -8.39
CA LYS A 93 -4.96 -13.93 -9.38
C LYS A 93 -5.71 -12.83 -10.12
N LEU A 94 -6.20 -11.81 -9.41
CA LEU A 94 -6.89 -10.66 -10.01
C LEU A 94 -5.95 -9.89 -10.95
N LEU A 95 -4.73 -9.57 -10.51
CA LEU A 95 -3.71 -8.91 -11.33
C LEU A 95 -3.45 -9.66 -12.63
N LYS A 96 -3.19 -10.98 -12.55
CA LYS A 96 -2.97 -11.82 -13.72
C LYS A 96 -4.18 -11.84 -14.66
N SER A 97 -5.38 -11.94 -14.11
CA SER A 97 -6.62 -11.90 -14.88
C SER A 97 -6.79 -10.56 -15.60
N CYS A 98 -6.50 -9.43 -14.94
CA CYS A 98 -6.58 -8.10 -15.55
C CYS A 98 -5.61 -7.96 -16.74
N ALA A 99 -4.36 -8.36 -16.56
CA ALA A 99 -3.35 -8.32 -17.62
C ALA A 99 -3.75 -9.22 -18.82
N GLN A 100 -4.19 -10.45 -18.56
CA GLN A 100 -4.67 -11.38 -19.59
C GLN A 100 -5.95 -10.91 -20.28
N GLY A 101 -6.80 -10.16 -19.56
CA GLY A 101 -8.05 -9.57 -20.08
C GLY A 101 -7.85 -8.28 -20.87
N GLY A 102 -6.61 -7.89 -21.15
CA GLY A 102 -6.25 -6.72 -21.97
C GLY A 102 -6.38 -5.39 -21.25
N LEU A 103 -6.51 -5.38 -19.91
CA LEU A 103 -6.42 -4.17 -19.11
C LEU A 103 -4.95 -3.85 -18.84
N LYS A 104 -4.58 -2.56 -18.88
CA LYS A 104 -3.29 -2.11 -18.41
C LYS A 104 -3.21 -2.25 -16.89
N THR A 105 -2.04 -2.61 -16.37
CA THR A 105 -1.85 -2.82 -14.95
C THR A 105 -0.61 -2.10 -14.43
N ALA A 106 -0.71 -1.53 -13.24
CA ALA A 106 0.42 -0.91 -12.57
C ALA A 106 0.49 -1.28 -11.10
N LEU A 107 1.70 -1.32 -10.57
CA LEU A 107 1.97 -1.23 -9.14
C LEU A 107 2.09 0.25 -8.76
N ALA A 108 1.38 0.69 -7.69
CA ALA A 108 1.44 2.06 -7.19
C ALA A 108 1.58 2.05 -5.66
N THR A 109 2.82 2.13 -5.17
CA THR A 109 3.17 1.94 -3.76
C THR A 109 3.86 3.15 -3.14
N SER A 110 3.62 3.42 -1.85
CA SER A 110 4.41 4.39 -1.07
C SER A 110 5.81 3.90 -0.73
N SER A 111 6.10 2.61 -0.91
CA SER A 111 7.44 2.04 -0.73
C SER A 111 8.42 2.51 -1.81
N HIS A 112 9.72 2.49 -1.50
CA HIS A 112 10.76 2.83 -2.48
C HIS A 112 10.80 1.84 -3.65
N GLU A 113 11.20 2.31 -4.83
CA GLU A 113 11.31 1.53 -6.07
C GLU A 113 12.12 0.25 -5.89
N LYS A 114 13.24 0.32 -5.15
CA LYS A 114 14.07 -0.86 -4.84
C LYS A 114 13.31 -1.99 -4.14
N ASN A 115 12.38 -1.63 -3.24
CA ASN A 115 11.56 -2.59 -2.51
C ASN A 115 10.46 -3.16 -3.42
N ALA A 116 9.84 -2.30 -4.25
CA ALA A 116 8.88 -2.73 -5.26
C ALA A 116 9.50 -3.76 -6.22
N LYS A 117 10.72 -3.52 -6.70
CA LYS A 117 11.46 -4.48 -7.56
C LYS A 117 11.67 -5.84 -6.89
N ILE A 118 12.07 -5.86 -5.61
CA ILE A 118 12.24 -7.11 -4.84
C ILE A 118 10.92 -7.89 -4.78
N ILE A 119 9.82 -7.20 -4.49
CA ILE A 119 8.50 -7.83 -4.40
C ILE A 119 8.04 -8.36 -5.76
N ILE A 120 8.18 -7.58 -6.82
CA ILE A 120 7.82 -7.97 -8.19
C ILE A 120 8.54 -9.26 -8.60
N GLU A 121 9.86 -9.33 -8.34
CA GLU A 121 10.69 -10.51 -8.64
C GLU A 121 10.25 -11.72 -7.80
N LYS A 122 10.12 -11.55 -6.48
CA LYS A 122 9.71 -12.64 -5.57
C LYS A 122 8.33 -13.20 -5.90
N LEU A 123 7.39 -12.36 -6.29
CA LEU A 123 6.04 -12.79 -6.66
C LEU A 123 5.93 -13.32 -8.11
N GLY A 124 6.98 -13.14 -8.93
CA GLY A 124 6.98 -13.53 -10.33
C GLY A 124 5.90 -12.84 -11.15
N ILE A 125 5.69 -11.54 -10.90
CA ILE A 125 4.60 -10.76 -11.52
C ILE A 125 5.09 -9.70 -12.52
N SER A 126 6.38 -9.66 -12.84
CA SER A 126 6.95 -8.69 -13.77
C SER A 126 6.22 -8.67 -15.13
N GLY A 127 5.88 -9.84 -15.67
CA GLY A 127 5.13 -9.97 -16.93
C GLY A 127 3.63 -9.62 -16.84
N CYS A 128 3.15 -9.23 -15.65
CA CYS A 128 1.76 -8.81 -15.44
C CYS A 128 1.64 -7.31 -15.15
N LEU A 129 2.73 -6.55 -15.18
CA LEU A 129 2.75 -5.12 -14.88
C LEU A 129 3.28 -4.32 -16.09
N ASP A 130 2.52 -3.34 -16.53
CA ASP A 130 2.93 -2.40 -17.59
C ASP A 130 3.69 -1.20 -17.02
N ALA A 131 3.49 -0.87 -15.73
CA ALA A 131 4.16 0.23 -15.06
C ALA A 131 4.34 -0.01 -13.56
N VAL A 132 5.31 0.71 -12.97
CA VAL A 132 5.55 0.79 -11.53
C VAL A 132 5.70 2.27 -11.15
N ALA A 133 4.89 2.72 -10.20
CA ALA A 133 5.02 4.01 -9.54
C ALA A 133 5.37 3.77 -8.06
N ALA A 134 6.50 4.29 -7.62
CA ALA A 134 7.06 4.09 -6.28
C ALA A 134 7.15 5.41 -5.51
N GLY A 135 7.18 5.34 -4.18
CA GLY A 135 7.12 6.51 -3.31
C GLY A 135 8.25 7.51 -3.50
N ASP A 136 9.43 7.06 -3.90
CA ASP A 136 10.59 7.90 -4.20
C ASP A 136 10.57 8.51 -5.63
N MET A 137 9.53 8.23 -6.42
CA MET A 137 9.32 8.83 -7.75
C MET A 137 8.36 10.03 -7.71
N VAL A 138 7.83 10.39 -6.54
CA VAL A 138 6.88 11.50 -6.33
C VAL A 138 7.31 12.38 -5.17
N GLU A 139 6.89 13.65 -5.19
CA GLU A 139 7.20 14.58 -4.09
C GLU A 139 6.34 14.31 -2.85
N ARG A 140 5.07 13.94 -3.04
CA ARG A 140 4.10 13.73 -1.97
C ARG A 140 3.53 12.33 -2.07
N THR A 141 3.63 11.59 -0.98
CA THR A 141 3.04 10.26 -0.84
C THR A 141 1.54 10.33 -0.51
N LYS A 142 0.84 9.18 -0.52
CA LYS A 142 -0.55 9.06 -0.09
C LYS A 142 -0.76 9.74 1.28
N PRO A 143 -1.78 10.59 1.46
CA PRO A 143 -3.03 10.71 0.68
C PRO A 143 -2.96 11.66 -0.51
N SER A 144 -1.78 12.21 -0.92
CA SER A 144 -1.68 12.95 -2.17
C SER A 144 -1.94 12.03 -3.37
N PRO A 145 -2.59 12.54 -4.45
CA PRO A 145 -2.89 11.74 -5.64
C PRO A 145 -1.67 11.45 -6.51
N ASP A 146 -0.52 12.03 -6.21
CA ASP A 146 0.67 12.10 -7.08
C ASP A 146 1.10 10.71 -7.59
N ILE A 147 1.08 9.68 -6.74
CA ILE A 147 1.49 8.32 -7.10
C ILE A 147 0.55 7.67 -8.12
N PHE A 148 -0.76 7.88 -7.98
CA PHE A 148 -1.75 7.32 -8.90
C PHE A 148 -1.80 8.10 -10.21
N LEU A 149 -1.63 9.42 -10.16
CA LEU A 149 -1.48 10.25 -11.37
C LEU A 149 -0.21 9.87 -12.15
N LEU A 150 0.91 9.61 -11.45
CA LEU A 150 2.12 9.09 -12.08
C LEU A 150 1.87 7.73 -12.73
N ALA A 151 1.22 6.80 -12.05
CA ALA A 151 0.89 5.48 -12.60
C ALA A 151 0.02 5.59 -13.86
N ALA A 152 -1.03 6.40 -13.84
CA ALA A 152 -1.89 6.64 -15.00
C ALA A 152 -1.10 7.26 -16.18
N LYS A 153 -0.20 8.22 -15.90
CA LYS A 153 0.69 8.81 -16.90
C LYS A 153 1.63 7.78 -17.53
N LEU A 154 2.26 6.93 -16.72
CA LEU A 154 3.15 5.86 -17.21
C LEU A 154 2.41 4.85 -18.08
N LEU A 155 1.15 4.56 -17.74
CA LEU A 155 0.27 3.70 -18.53
C LEU A 155 -0.30 4.39 -19.79
N ASN A 156 -0.16 5.70 -19.90
CA ASN A 156 -0.81 6.52 -20.94
C ASN A 156 -2.34 6.29 -20.98
N VAL A 157 -3.00 6.48 -19.81
CA VAL A 157 -4.45 6.41 -19.63
C VAL A 157 -4.95 7.60 -18.84
N SER A 158 -6.22 7.99 -19.02
CA SER A 158 -6.85 9.03 -18.22
C SER A 158 -7.21 8.50 -16.81
N PRO A 159 -7.07 9.32 -15.74
CA PRO A 159 -7.40 8.89 -14.38
C PRO A 159 -8.84 8.36 -14.22
N ASP A 160 -9.82 8.95 -14.89
CA ASP A 160 -11.23 8.53 -14.88
C ASP A 160 -11.48 7.18 -15.59
N GLU A 161 -10.46 6.60 -16.23
CA GLU A 161 -10.47 5.27 -16.84
C GLU A 161 -9.73 4.23 -15.97
N CYS A 162 -9.31 4.62 -14.76
CA CYS A 162 -8.55 3.79 -13.83
C CYS A 162 -9.36 3.38 -12.60
N VAL A 163 -9.11 2.16 -12.11
CA VAL A 163 -9.52 1.71 -10.79
C VAL A 163 -8.30 1.34 -9.95
N VAL A 164 -8.32 1.75 -8.69
CA VAL A 164 -7.28 1.45 -7.70
C VAL A 164 -7.77 0.36 -6.76
N ILE A 165 -6.90 -0.61 -6.46
CA ILE A 165 -7.11 -1.62 -5.42
C ILE A 165 -6.22 -1.24 -4.23
N GLU A 166 -6.84 -1.02 -3.07
CA GLU A 166 -6.20 -0.43 -1.88
C GLU A 166 -6.78 -0.98 -0.58
N ASP A 167 -5.96 -1.03 0.48
CA ASP A 167 -6.38 -1.49 1.81
C ASP A 167 -6.33 -0.40 2.90
N ALA A 168 -5.79 0.78 2.57
CA ALA A 168 -5.58 1.87 3.51
C ALA A 168 -6.41 3.12 3.18
N ILE A 169 -6.90 3.82 4.23
CA ILE A 169 -7.70 5.05 4.07
C ILE A 169 -6.95 6.13 3.27
N ASN A 170 -5.63 6.26 3.46
CA ASN A 170 -4.85 7.27 2.73
C ASN A 170 -4.72 6.94 1.25
N GLY A 171 -4.65 5.66 0.89
CA GLY A 171 -4.66 5.26 -0.51
C GLY A 171 -6.01 5.45 -1.18
N ILE A 172 -7.10 5.12 -0.48
CA ILE A 172 -8.46 5.42 -1.00
C ILE A 172 -8.63 6.93 -1.22
N ARG A 173 -8.22 7.77 -0.26
CA ARG A 173 -8.25 9.24 -0.42
C ARG A 173 -7.43 9.71 -1.61
N ALA A 174 -6.23 9.17 -1.79
CA ALA A 174 -5.35 9.49 -2.91
C ALA A 174 -5.99 9.09 -4.26
N ALA A 175 -6.61 7.91 -4.35
CA ALA A 175 -7.32 7.46 -5.55
C ALA A 175 -8.50 8.38 -5.89
N LYS A 176 -9.31 8.74 -4.90
CA LYS A 176 -10.44 9.65 -5.09
C LYS A 176 -9.97 11.05 -5.47
N ALA A 177 -8.89 11.57 -4.86
CA ALA A 177 -8.28 12.86 -5.23
C ALA A 177 -7.69 12.85 -6.63
N ALA A 178 -7.25 11.69 -7.14
CA ALA A 178 -6.80 11.52 -8.52
C ALA A 178 -7.96 11.43 -9.53
N GLY A 179 -9.23 11.42 -9.08
CA GLY A 179 -10.39 11.22 -9.95
C GLY A 179 -10.61 9.77 -10.38
N MET A 180 -10.00 8.81 -9.69
CA MET A 180 -10.10 7.38 -10.00
C MET A 180 -11.22 6.69 -9.21
N LYS A 181 -11.68 5.55 -9.74
CA LYS A 181 -12.48 4.60 -8.95
C LYS A 181 -11.58 3.86 -7.96
N ALA A 182 -12.15 3.45 -6.83
CA ALA A 182 -11.40 2.77 -5.78
C ALA A 182 -12.16 1.54 -5.25
N VAL A 183 -11.45 0.44 -5.16
CA VAL A 183 -11.85 -0.78 -4.46
C VAL A 183 -11.09 -0.86 -3.15
N GLY A 184 -11.80 -0.80 -2.03
CA GLY A 184 -11.23 -0.98 -0.70
C GLY A 184 -11.16 -2.46 -0.35
N PHE A 185 -9.98 -2.99 -0.10
CA PHE A 185 -9.78 -4.34 0.44
C PHE A 185 -9.62 -4.27 1.95
N LYS A 186 -10.63 -4.68 2.68
CA LYS A 186 -10.62 -4.69 4.14
C LYS A 186 -10.25 -6.09 4.67
N ALA A 187 -8.97 -6.29 4.92
CA ALA A 187 -8.49 -7.53 5.54
C ALA A 187 -9.14 -7.75 6.93
N PRO A 188 -9.36 -9.00 7.36
CA PRO A 188 -9.93 -9.31 8.68
C PRO A 188 -9.13 -8.64 9.81
N GLY A 189 -9.83 -7.89 10.67
CA GLY A 189 -9.21 -7.18 11.80
C GLY A 189 -8.52 -5.85 11.43
N SER A 190 -8.57 -5.41 10.17
CA SER A 190 -8.06 -4.10 9.77
C SER A 190 -8.89 -2.97 10.43
N PRO A 191 -8.24 -2.00 11.10
CA PRO A 191 -8.92 -0.85 11.69
C PRO A 191 -9.25 0.25 10.66
N GLN A 192 -8.85 0.07 9.40
CA GLN A 192 -8.99 1.08 8.34
C GLN A 192 -10.47 1.37 8.03
N ASP A 193 -10.82 2.63 7.93
CA ASP A 193 -12.11 3.06 7.40
C ASP A 193 -12.00 3.28 5.88
N LEU A 194 -12.56 2.36 5.12
CA LEU A 194 -12.53 2.36 3.65
C LEU A 194 -13.86 2.81 3.05
N SER A 195 -14.77 3.39 3.83
CA SER A 195 -16.15 3.76 3.42
C SER A 195 -16.21 4.74 2.23
N SER A 196 -15.13 5.48 1.96
CA SER A 196 -15.04 6.39 0.81
C SER A 196 -14.65 5.68 -0.51
N ALA A 197 -14.36 4.38 -0.49
CA ALA A 197 -14.18 3.59 -1.70
C ALA A 197 -15.52 3.39 -2.45
N ASP A 198 -15.45 3.17 -3.78
CA ASP A 198 -16.66 2.90 -4.57
C ASP A 198 -17.27 1.52 -4.23
N ILE A 199 -16.43 0.53 -3.89
CA ILE A 199 -16.83 -0.73 -3.24
C ILE A 199 -15.81 -1.13 -2.17
N VAL A 200 -16.26 -1.83 -1.13
CA VAL A 200 -15.41 -2.42 -0.10
C VAL A 200 -15.65 -3.92 -0.06
N VAL A 201 -14.55 -4.68 -0.06
CA VAL A 201 -14.59 -6.14 0.00
C VAL A 201 -13.67 -6.67 1.10
N ASP A 202 -14.03 -7.80 1.68
CA ASP A 202 -13.25 -8.54 2.67
C ASP A 202 -12.30 -9.59 2.02
N SER A 203 -12.45 -9.81 0.71
CA SER A 203 -11.58 -10.69 -0.07
C SER A 203 -11.54 -10.25 -1.53
N LEU A 204 -10.34 -10.11 -2.09
CA LEU A 204 -10.14 -9.83 -3.51
C LEU A 204 -10.53 -11.00 -4.42
N GLY A 205 -10.77 -12.19 -3.86
CA GLY A 205 -11.36 -13.31 -4.59
C GLY A 205 -12.84 -13.12 -4.97
N LYS A 206 -13.51 -12.12 -4.38
CA LYS A 206 -14.90 -11.74 -4.72
C LYS A 206 -15.00 -10.78 -5.92
N ILE A 207 -13.85 -10.31 -6.42
CA ILE A 207 -13.76 -9.34 -7.52
C ILE A 207 -13.20 -10.03 -8.77
N ASN A 208 -13.78 -9.67 -9.91
CA ASN A 208 -13.30 -10.02 -11.22
C ASN A 208 -13.34 -8.79 -12.15
N ILE A 209 -12.92 -8.95 -13.39
CA ILE A 209 -12.89 -7.86 -14.39
C ILE A 209 -14.29 -7.25 -14.60
N ASP A 210 -15.34 -8.06 -14.62
CA ASP A 210 -16.70 -7.56 -14.84
C ASP A 210 -17.18 -6.72 -13.65
N THR A 211 -16.85 -7.13 -12.42
CA THR A 211 -17.07 -6.31 -11.22
C THR A 211 -16.38 -4.94 -11.33
N LEU A 212 -15.12 -4.92 -11.81
CA LEU A 212 -14.38 -3.67 -11.98
C LEU A 212 -14.96 -2.80 -13.10
N ARG A 213 -15.37 -3.41 -14.22
CA ARG A 213 -16.02 -2.70 -15.34
C ARG A 213 -17.37 -2.07 -14.95
N ALA A 214 -18.10 -2.72 -14.04
CA ALA A 214 -19.39 -2.21 -13.55
C ALA A 214 -19.29 -0.91 -12.74
N LEU A 215 -18.08 -0.45 -12.38
CA LEU A 215 -17.85 0.84 -11.74
C LEU A 215 -17.83 2.03 -12.71
N PHE A 216 -17.86 1.79 -14.04
CA PHE A 216 -17.71 2.76 -15.13
C PHE A 216 -18.93 2.74 -16.07
#